data_fb6c6f137ef291a991e3e975636e0f3e
#
_entry.id   fb6c6f137ef291a991e3e975636e0f3e
#
_cell.length_a   1.000
_cell.length_b   1.000
_cell.length_c   1.000
_cell.angle_alpha   90.00
_cell.angle_beta   90.00
_cell.angle_gamma   90.00
#
_symmetry.space_group_name_H-M   'P 1'
#
loop_
_entity.id
_entity.type
_entity.pdbx_description
1 polymer ?
#
loop_
_entity_poly.entity_id
_entity_poly.type
_entity_poly.pdbx_seq_one_letter_code
_entity_poly.pdbx_strand_id
1 'polypeptide(L)'
;MMQKYISIICILLFLTACRGGVTDNKDATTSDSIITEAKLIAIAHEEGFTRVDITDPWNQGRVLHTYLLVPSNKQLPAKLPEGTVVRTPVKNVLVYSSVHSSVLRELGAGAAVRGVCDAQYFNDSIISQGLKDGTITDCGNSMQPTVEKVIEMKPDAILLSPYQDATYGQITKLDVPIVECADYMEYTPLGRAEWIKFYGELVGKPELADSIYKKVVADYNKVKETVDSKKLERPLVLTENLISGIWNVPGGQSYMAQFIKDAGGDYPWADDKNTGSLTLDFNQVLARAQKADYWLLKSPAVHSLADLKSSYSLNDQFEAYKKGNVYVCDTNTTHFFDRFPFHPEVATDCQLQFFKKVG
;
A
#
# COMPACT_ATOMS: atom_id res chain seq x y z
N MET A 1 -14.70 -73.78 -30.33
CA MET A 1 -13.97 -74.93 -29.78
C MET A 1 -12.89 -74.42 -28.84
N MET A 2 -13.05 -74.82 -27.60
CA MET A 2 -12.03 -74.93 -26.57
C MET A 2 -11.17 -73.76 -26.22
N GLN A 3 -11.40 -73.00 -25.13
CA GLN A 3 -11.13 -73.39 -23.79
C GLN A 3 -9.63 -73.69 -23.51
N LYS A 4 -8.96 -72.81 -22.74
CA LYS A 4 -8.28 -73.22 -21.51
C LYS A 4 -7.72 -72.02 -20.73
N TYR A 5 -8.09 -72.04 -19.49
CA TYR A 5 -7.57 -71.29 -18.35
C TYR A 5 -6.08 -71.59 -18.13
N ILE A 6 -5.38 -70.66 -17.45
CA ILE A 6 -4.40 -70.96 -16.36
C ILE A 6 -3.87 -69.59 -15.90
N SER A 7 -4.31 -69.17 -14.75
CA SER A 7 -3.62 -69.06 -13.45
C SER A 7 -2.61 -67.95 -13.30
N ILE A 8 -3.02 -67.01 -12.56
CA ILE A 8 -2.42 -66.09 -11.60
C ILE A 8 -1.11 -66.61 -10.99
N ILE A 9 -0.03 -65.82 -11.09
CA ILE A 9 1.03 -65.78 -10.07
C ILE A 9 1.39 -64.31 -9.86
N CYS A 10 1.09 -63.81 -8.63
CA CYS A 10 1.57 -62.55 -8.10
C CYS A 10 3.08 -62.62 -7.92
N ILE A 11 3.82 -61.71 -8.57
CA ILE A 11 5.17 -61.35 -8.15
C ILE A 11 5.13 -59.89 -7.73
N LEU A 12 5.16 -59.72 -6.40
CA LEU A 12 5.45 -58.44 -5.73
C LEU A 12 6.93 -58.09 -5.98
N LEU A 13 7.21 -57.21 -6.90
CA LEU A 13 8.48 -56.56 -7.01
C LEU A 13 8.41 -55.23 -6.25
N PHE A 14 9.03 -55.16 -5.10
CA PHE A 14 9.35 -53.94 -4.39
C PHE A 14 10.30 -53.11 -5.23
N LEU A 15 9.76 -52.11 -5.94
CA LEU A 15 10.55 -51.01 -6.46
C LEU A 15 10.63 -49.95 -5.37
N THR A 16 11.75 -49.93 -4.63
CA THR A 16 12.19 -48.78 -3.84
C THR A 16 12.49 -47.62 -4.80
N ALA A 17 11.49 -46.84 -5.12
CA ALA A 17 11.69 -45.55 -5.75
C ALA A 17 12.26 -44.58 -4.71
N CYS A 18 13.54 -44.23 -4.84
CA CYS A 18 14.09 -43.06 -4.19
C CYS A 18 13.26 -41.84 -4.59
N ARG A 19 12.39 -41.44 -3.72
CA ARG A 19 11.68 -40.17 -3.79
C ARG A 19 12.69 -39.12 -3.41
N GLY A 20 13.32 -38.47 -4.41
CA GLY A 20 14.01 -37.23 -4.22
C GLY A 20 13.03 -36.26 -3.57
N GLY A 21 13.27 -35.94 -2.31
CA GLY A 21 12.49 -34.96 -1.57
C GLY A 21 12.66 -33.60 -2.25
N VAL A 22 11.61 -33.16 -2.95
CA VAL A 22 11.37 -31.74 -3.10
C VAL A 22 11.08 -31.29 -1.68
N THR A 23 12.01 -30.60 -1.08
CA THR A 23 11.77 -29.85 0.15
C THR A 23 10.77 -28.76 -0.23
N ASP A 24 9.48 -29.06 -0.04
CA ASP A 24 8.48 -28.03 0.17
C ASP A 24 8.96 -27.18 1.35
N ASN A 25 9.48 -26.02 1.08
CA ASN A 25 9.64 -24.98 2.07
C ASN A 25 8.25 -24.47 2.50
N LYS A 26 7.52 -25.34 3.19
CA LYS A 26 6.39 -24.97 4.04
C LYS A 26 6.94 -24.77 5.43
N ASP A 27 7.51 -23.62 5.68
CA ASP A 27 7.68 -23.10 7.04
C ASP A 27 7.82 -21.57 6.98
N ALA A 28 6.83 -20.89 6.40
CA ALA A 28 6.45 -19.59 6.91
C ALA A 28 5.42 -19.89 8.01
N THR A 29 5.88 -20.07 9.21
CA THR A 29 5.04 -20.20 10.39
C THR A 29 4.37 -18.85 10.64
N THR A 30 3.20 -18.63 10.05
CA THR A 30 2.30 -17.49 10.29
C THR A 30 1.75 -17.46 11.72
N SER A 31 2.15 -18.38 12.59
CA SER A 31 1.62 -18.51 13.95
C SER A 31 2.15 -17.46 14.94
N ASP A 32 3.26 -16.78 14.62
CA ASP A 32 3.92 -15.83 15.54
C ASP A 32 3.91 -14.38 15.02
N SER A 33 3.20 -14.11 13.92
CA SER A 33 3.10 -12.74 13.40
C SER A 33 2.27 -11.85 14.32
N ILE A 34 2.78 -10.65 14.59
CA ILE A 34 2.05 -9.59 15.32
C ILE A 34 1.02 -8.86 14.44
N ILE A 35 0.94 -9.21 13.16
CA ILE A 35 0.01 -8.66 12.19
C ILE A 35 -1.31 -9.46 12.23
N THR A 36 -2.43 -8.74 12.20
CA THR A 36 -3.77 -9.32 12.36
C THR A 36 -4.67 -9.10 11.14
N GLU A 37 -4.61 -7.94 10.50
CA GLU A 37 -5.49 -7.52 9.42
C GLU A 37 -4.79 -7.47 8.06
N ALA A 38 -3.54 -6.98 8.01
CA ALA A 38 -2.77 -6.89 6.78
C ALA A 38 -2.49 -8.29 6.20
N LYS A 39 -2.52 -8.39 4.88
CA LYS A 39 -2.34 -9.66 4.14
C LYS A 39 -1.01 -9.72 3.38
N LEU A 40 -0.40 -8.57 3.16
CA LEU A 40 0.83 -8.47 2.38
C LEU A 40 2.08 -8.35 3.24
N ILE A 41 1.96 -8.40 4.58
CA ILE A 41 3.10 -8.34 5.48
C ILE A 41 2.91 -9.31 6.66
N ALA A 42 4.00 -9.93 7.08
CA ALA A 42 4.09 -10.67 8.33
C ALA A 42 5.30 -10.17 9.11
N ILE A 43 5.16 -9.98 10.43
CA ILE A 43 6.22 -9.52 11.32
C ILE A 43 6.33 -10.51 12.48
N ALA A 44 7.51 -11.08 12.69
CA ALA A 44 7.80 -12.00 13.77
C ALA A 44 9.06 -11.59 14.52
N HIS A 45 8.99 -11.56 15.85
CA HIS A 45 10.15 -11.30 16.69
C HIS A 45 10.91 -12.61 16.92
N GLU A 46 12.18 -12.63 16.53
CA GLU A 46 13.07 -13.77 16.69
C GLU A 46 14.25 -13.44 17.61
N GLU A 47 15.04 -14.43 17.97
CA GLU A 47 16.18 -14.22 18.85
C GLU A 47 17.24 -13.33 18.17
N GLY A 48 17.30 -12.07 18.61
CA GLY A 48 18.29 -11.10 18.14
C GLY A 48 17.90 -10.24 16.95
N PHE A 49 16.75 -10.48 16.31
CA PHE A 49 16.23 -9.69 15.20
C PHE A 49 14.71 -9.80 15.08
N THR A 50 14.11 -8.90 14.28
CA THR A 50 12.72 -9.01 13.86
C THR A 50 12.72 -9.42 12.39
N ARG A 51 12.01 -10.50 12.04
CA ARG A 51 11.79 -10.91 10.68
C ARG A 51 10.54 -10.24 10.12
N VAL A 52 10.63 -9.73 8.90
CA VAL A 52 9.53 -9.14 8.17
C VAL A 52 9.48 -9.76 6.79
N ASP A 53 8.40 -10.45 6.47
CA ASP A 53 8.16 -11.01 5.15
C ASP A 53 7.07 -10.18 4.45
N ILE A 54 7.39 -9.67 3.26
CA ILE A 54 6.43 -8.96 2.40
C ILE A 54 5.98 -9.92 1.30
N THR A 55 4.68 -10.14 1.24
CA THR A 55 4.06 -10.97 0.20
C THR A 55 4.02 -10.22 -1.13
N ASP A 56 4.29 -10.94 -2.22
CA ASP A 56 4.22 -10.38 -3.57
C ASP A 56 2.75 -10.12 -3.97
N PRO A 57 2.33 -8.87 -4.12
CA PRO A 57 0.92 -8.56 -4.40
C PRO A 57 0.51 -8.91 -5.84
N TRP A 58 1.46 -9.16 -6.72
CA TRP A 58 1.21 -9.50 -8.14
C TRP A 58 1.31 -11.00 -8.40
N ASN A 59 2.02 -11.76 -7.54
CA ASN A 59 2.24 -13.19 -7.71
C ASN A 59 1.85 -13.92 -6.41
N GLN A 60 0.64 -14.45 -6.37
CA GLN A 60 0.11 -15.13 -5.17
C GLN A 60 1.02 -16.27 -4.69
N GLY A 61 1.18 -16.35 -3.38
CA GLY A 61 1.98 -17.38 -2.72
C GLY A 61 3.49 -17.18 -2.80
N ARG A 62 3.97 -16.05 -3.32
CA ARG A 62 5.39 -15.68 -3.32
C ARG A 62 5.67 -14.62 -2.25
N VAL A 63 6.87 -14.67 -1.71
CA VAL A 63 7.46 -13.58 -0.92
C VAL A 63 8.10 -12.60 -1.89
N LEU A 64 7.73 -11.32 -1.81
CA LEU A 64 8.39 -10.24 -2.54
C LEU A 64 9.77 -10.00 -1.96
N HIS A 65 9.84 -9.83 -0.63
CA HIS A 65 11.09 -9.56 0.09
C HIS A 65 11.02 -10.03 1.54
N THR A 66 12.15 -10.47 2.07
CA THR A 66 12.35 -10.74 3.50
C THR A 66 13.35 -9.74 4.06
N TYR A 67 12.98 -9.03 5.12
CA TYR A 67 13.86 -8.15 5.88
C TYR A 67 14.18 -8.74 7.24
N LEU A 68 15.43 -8.56 7.67
CA LEU A 68 15.93 -8.94 8.98
C LEU A 68 16.35 -7.66 9.72
N LEU A 69 15.46 -7.18 10.59
CA LEU A 69 15.67 -5.95 11.34
C LEU A 69 16.50 -6.25 12.56
N VAL A 70 17.76 -5.84 12.54
CA VAL A 70 18.73 -6.13 13.61
C VAL A 70 19.05 -4.84 14.36
N PRO A 71 18.82 -4.77 15.69
CA PRO A 71 19.16 -3.59 16.47
C PRO A 71 20.63 -3.19 16.30
N SER A 72 20.89 -1.91 16.03
CA SER A 72 22.24 -1.41 15.74
C SER A 72 23.22 -1.51 16.94
N ASN A 73 22.67 -1.60 18.15
CA ASN A 73 23.43 -1.83 19.39
C ASN A 73 23.71 -3.30 19.69
N LYS A 74 23.25 -4.24 18.84
CA LYS A 74 23.52 -5.67 18.95
C LYS A 74 24.47 -6.13 17.84
N GLN A 75 25.25 -7.15 18.14
CA GLN A 75 26.02 -7.86 17.11
C GLN A 75 25.04 -8.62 16.17
N LEU A 76 25.48 -8.82 14.93
CA LEU A 76 24.73 -9.68 14.02
C LEU A 76 24.69 -11.11 14.58
N PRO A 77 23.52 -11.75 14.61
CA PRO A 77 23.44 -13.17 14.96
C PRO A 77 24.37 -14.02 14.07
N ALA A 78 25.01 -15.03 14.65
CA ALA A 78 25.96 -15.88 13.93
C ALA A 78 25.32 -16.66 12.77
N LYS A 79 24.01 -16.89 12.84
CA LYS A 79 23.20 -17.47 11.77
C LYS A 79 21.97 -16.58 11.55
N LEU A 80 21.85 -16.04 10.37
CA LEU A 80 20.63 -15.34 9.90
C LEU A 80 20.02 -16.16 8.76
N PRO A 81 18.68 -16.20 8.66
CA PRO A 81 18.03 -16.72 7.46
C PRO A 81 18.35 -15.84 6.25
N GLU A 82 17.95 -16.28 5.06
CA GLU A 82 18.05 -15.46 3.86
C GLU A 82 17.16 -14.21 3.99
N GLY A 83 17.68 -13.06 3.60
CA GLY A 83 16.97 -11.78 3.66
C GLY A 83 17.90 -10.58 3.70
N THR A 84 17.32 -9.40 3.52
CA THR A 84 18.06 -8.13 3.60
C THR A 84 18.14 -7.65 5.04
N VAL A 85 19.36 -7.48 5.54
CA VAL A 85 19.61 -6.95 6.88
C VAL A 85 19.39 -5.45 6.89
N VAL A 86 18.53 -4.96 7.80
CA VAL A 86 18.34 -3.53 8.08
C VAL A 86 18.73 -3.26 9.53
N ARG A 87 19.66 -2.33 9.75
CA ARG A 87 20.10 -1.93 11.11
C ARG A 87 19.12 -0.91 11.69
N THR A 88 18.47 -1.25 12.81
CA THR A 88 17.44 -0.41 13.44
C THR A 88 17.88 0.17 14.78
N PRO A 89 17.38 1.35 15.21
CA PRO A 89 16.51 2.23 14.40
C PRO A 89 17.25 2.89 13.25
N VAL A 90 16.58 3.04 12.10
CA VAL A 90 17.10 3.85 10.99
C VAL A 90 17.06 5.33 11.37
N LYS A 91 18.09 6.09 11.00
CA LYS A 91 18.27 7.51 11.37
C LYS A 91 18.53 8.42 10.19
N ASN A 92 18.84 7.84 9.04
CA ASN A 92 19.12 8.54 7.80
C ASN A 92 18.41 7.83 6.65
N VAL A 93 17.25 8.31 6.26
CA VAL A 93 16.37 7.62 5.31
C VAL A 93 16.16 8.48 4.08
N LEU A 94 16.25 7.86 2.91
CA LEU A 94 15.74 8.40 1.66
C LEU A 94 14.30 7.89 1.48
N VAL A 95 13.33 8.79 1.29
CA VAL A 95 11.94 8.44 1.05
C VAL A 95 11.46 8.88 -0.32
N TYR A 96 10.68 8.03 -0.99
CA TYR A 96 10.15 8.29 -2.34
C TYR A 96 8.70 8.79 -2.33
N SER A 97 8.07 8.82 -1.15
CA SER A 97 6.66 9.22 -1.03
C SER A 97 6.41 10.03 0.23
N SER A 98 5.51 11.01 0.13
CA SER A 98 5.02 11.77 1.28
C SER A 98 4.34 10.87 2.32
N VAL A 99 3.76 9.74 1.90
CA VAL A 99 3.19 8.71 2.79
C VAL A 99 4.25 8.21 3.76
N HIS A 100 5.45 7.85 3.27
CA HIS A 100 6.53 7.34 4.11
C HIS A 100 7.04 8.41 5.08
N SER A 101 7.22 9.66 4.62
CA SER A 101 7.66 10.74 5.50
C SER A 101 6.63 11.06 6.59
N SER A 102 5.35 10.99 6.26
CA SER A 102 4.25 11.29 7.17
C SER A 102 4.16 10.27 8.31
N VAL A 103 4.21 8.96 8.00
CA VAL A 103 4.18 7.91 9.02
C VAL A 103 5.41 7.95 9.92
N LEU A 104 6.60 8.25 9.36
CA LEU A 104 7.81 8.42 10.17
C LEU A 104 7.69 9.61 11.12
N ARG A 105 7.10 10.71 10.68
CA ARG A 105 6.83 11.89 11.52
C ARG A 105 5.85 11.55 12.64
N GLU A 106 4.77 10.84 12.35
CA GLU A 106 3.79 10.43 13.33
C GLU A 106 4.39 9.55 14.43
N LEU A 107 5.32 8.68 14.08
CA LEU A 107 6.10 7.86 15.00
C LEU A 107 7.20 8.65 15.73
N GLY A 108 7.22 9.99 15.58
CA GLY A 108 8.24 10.86 16.20
C GLY A 108 9.64 10.70 15.61
N ALA A 109 9.75 10.08 14.43
CA ALA A 109 10.99 9.81 13.73
C ALA A 109 11.18 10.65 12.45
N GLY A 110 10.42 11.74 12.29
CA GLY A 110 10.51 12.63 11.10
C GLY A 110 11.91 13.18 10.83
N ALA A 111 12.73 13.37 11.88
CA ALA A 111 14.12 13.78 11.76
C ALA A 111 15.03 12.74 11.07
N ALA A 112 14.57 11.50 10.92
CA ALA A 112 15.29 10.47 10.17
C ALA A 112 15.20 10.69 8.65
N VAL A 113 14.23 11.43 8.15
CA VAL A 113 14.12 11.77 6.73
C VAL A 113 15.22 12.77 6.39
N ARG A 114 16.20 12.33 5.60
CA ARG A 114 17.35 13.12 5.18
C ARG A 114 17.42 13.30 3.67
N GLY A 115 16.61 12.58 2.91
CA GLY A 115 16.48 12.75 1.48
C GLY A 115 15.09 12.42 1.00
N VAL A 116 14.71 13.04 -0.12
CA VAL A 116 13.47 12.77 -0.82
C VAL A 116 13.74 12.63 -2.32
N CYS A 117 12.89 11.86 -3.00
CA CYS A 117 12.75 11.93 -4.45
C CYS A 117 11.42 12.62 -4.78
N ASP A 118 11.31 13.23 -5.98
CA ASP A 118 10.08 13.91 -6.41
C ASP A 118 9.62 14.98 -5.40
N ALA A 119 10.53 15.84 -4.95
CA ALA A 119 10.33 16.86 -3.90
C ALA A 119 9.07 17.72 -4.08
N GLN A 120 8.61 17.91 -5.34
CA GLN A 120 7.42 18.67 -5.68
C GLN A 120 6.11 18.09 -5.12
N TYR A 121 6.10 16.81 -4.73
CA TYR A 121 4.92 16.14 -4.15
C TYR A 121 4.90 16.17 -2.62
N PHE A 122 5.89 16.79 -1.98
CA PHE A 122 5.93 16.91 -0.52
C PHE A 122 5.43 18.28 -0.09
N ASN A 123 4.23 18.33 0.47
CA ASN A 123 3.60 19.56 0.98
C ASN A 123 3.89 19.81 2.47
N ASP A 124 4.78 19.03 3.07
CA ASP A 124 5.17 19.14 4.48
C ASP A 124 6.13 20.31 4.69
N SER A 125 5.85 21.17 5.69
CA SER A 125 6.67 22.34 6.00
C SER A 125 8.08 21.97 6.48
N ILE A 126 8.24 20.83 7.17
CA ILE A 126 9.56 20.37 7.66
C ILE A 126 10.40 19.91 6.47
N ILE A 127 9.82 19.15 5.55
CA ILE A 127 10.51 18.74 4.32
C ILE A 127 10.86 19.97 3.48
N SER A 128 9.90 20.87 3.26
CA SER A 128 10.12 22.09 2.49
C SER A 128 11.21 22.99 3.10
N GLN A 129 11.27 23.09 4.43
CA GLN A 129 12.31 23.85 5.11
C GLN A 129 13.66 23.14 5.02
N GLY A 130 13.69 21.81 5.23
CA GLY A 130 14.92 21.04 5.15
C GLY A 130 15.55 21.04 3.75
N LEU A 131 14.74 21.09 2.69
CA LEU A 131 15.20 21.27 1.31
C LEU A 131 15.83 22.66 1.11
N LYS A 132 15.26 23.72 1.72
CA LYS A 132 15.79 25.10 1.62
C LYS A 132 17.09 25.30 2.37
N ASP A 133 17.22 24.72 3.56
CA ASP A 133 18.41 24.87 4.41
C ASP A 133 19.45 23.77 4.19
N GLY A 134 19.17 22.80 3.30
CA GLY A 134 20.09 21.75 2.93
C GLY A 134 20.21 20.61 3.94
N THR A 135 19.34 20.55 4.96
CA THR A 135 19.29 19.43 5.91
C THR A 135 18.58 18.21 5.33
N ILE A 136 17.81 18.38 4.26
CA ILE A 136 17.20 17.31 3.47
C ILE A 136 17.68 17.46 2.02
N THR A 137 18.16 16.36 1.45
CA THR A 137 18.68 16.29 0.08
C THR A 137 17.54 15.98 -0.90
N ASP A 138 17.40 16.80 -1.95
CA ASP A 138 16.59 16.43 -3.12
C ASP A 138 17.40 15.50 -4.02
N CYS A 139 17.03 14.21 -4.04
CA CYS A 139 17.66 13.19 -4.86
C CYS A 139 17.09 13.10 -6.29
N GLY A 140 16.21 14.02 -6.67
CA GLY A 140 15.65 14.12 -8.03
C GLY A 140 14.45 13.21 -8.25
N ASN A 141 14.31 12.69 -9.47
CA ASN A 141 13.17 11.88 -9.87
C ASN A 141 13.26 10.45 -9.30
N SER A 142 12.16 9.90 -8.78
CA SER A 142 12.10 8.57 -8.18
C SER A 142 12.39 7.42 -9.17
N MET A 143 12.09 7.61 -10.45
CA MET A 143 12.40 6.60 -11.49
C MET A 143 13.89 6.60 -11.88
N GLN A 144 14.57 7.71 -11.71
CA GLN A 144 16.01 7.90 -11.99
C GLN A 144 16.63 8.84 -10.96
N PRO A 145 16.82 8.39 -9.71
CA PRO A 145 17.41 9.23 -8.67
C PRO A 145 18.87 9.57 -9.00
N THR A 146 19.31 10.75 -8.54
CA THR A 146 20.70 11.19 -8.67
C THR A 146 21.56 10.36 -7.73
N VAL A 147 22.22 9.33 -8.27
CA VAL A 147 22.97 8.31 -7.50
C VAL A 147 24.07 8.94 -6.65
N GLU A 148 24.75 9.95 -7.18
CA GLU A 148 25.83 10.68 -6.49
C GLU A 148 25.32 11.30 -5.18
N LYS A 149 24.13 11.91 -5.22
CA LYS A 149 23.49 12.49 -4.02
C LYS A 149 23.09 11.41 -3.01
N VAL A 150 22.62 10.26 -3.47
CA VAL A 150 22.31 9.12 -2.58
C VAL A 150 23.57 8.59 -1.91
N ILE A 151 24.69 8.46 -2.67
CA ILE A 151 25.99 8.04 -2.14
C ILE A 151 26.51 9.04 -1.09
N GLU A 152 26.41 10.35 -1.38
CA GLU A 152 26.85 11.41 -0.46
C GLU A 152 26.03 11.41 0.82
N MET A 153 24.70 11.20 0.72
CA MET A 153 23.77 11.16 1.83
C MET A 153 24.01 9.95 2.76
N LYS A 154 24.52 8.83 2.24
CA LYS A 154 24.78 7.58 2.97
C LYS A 154 23.57 7.11 3.78
N PRO A 155 22.43 6.81 3.14
CA PRO A 155 21.23 6.42 3.88
C PRO A 155 21.38 5.06 4.57
N ASP A 156 20.73 4.90 5.71
CA ASP A 156 20.58 3.61 6.40
C ASP A 156 19.60 2.70 5.66
N ALA A 157 18.63 3.30 4.97
CA ALA A 157 17.63 2.62 4.15
C ALA A 157 17.01 3.57 3.11
N ILE A 158 16.51 3.00 2.03
CA ILE A 158 15.70 3.67 1.02
C ILE A 158 14.28 3.10 1.10
N LEU A 159 13.29 3.93 1.44
CA LEU A 159 11.90 3.53 1.51
C LEU A 159 11.19 3.93 0.22
N LEU A 160 10.63 2.96 -0.48
CA LEU A 160 9.90 3.18 -1.72
C LEU A 160 8.68 2.26 -1.83
N SER A 161 7.72 2.65 -2.67
CA SER A 161 6.59 1.78 -3.03
C SER A 161 7.00 0.93 -4.23
N PRO A 162 7.00 -0.41 -4.10
CA PRO A 162 7.33 -1.30 -5.21
C PRO A 162 6.24 -1.23 -6.30
N TYR A 163 6.57 -1.64 -7.51
CA TYR A 163 5.63 -1.86 -8.61
C TYR A 163 5.96 -3.18 -9.31
N GLN A 164 5.01 -3.70 -10.07
CA GLN A 164 5.20 -4.98 -10.75
C GLN A 164 6.44 -4.95 -11.64
N ASP A 165 7.29 -5.98 -11.52
CA ASP A 165 8.55 -6.12 -12.26
C ASP A 165 9.52 -4.93 -12.06
N ALA A 166 9.48 -4.30 -10.88
CA ALA A 166 10.32 -3.16 -10.56
C ALA A 166 11.82 -3.48 -10.70
N THR A 167 12.53 -2.59 -11.37
CA THR A 167 13.98 -2.61 -11.46
C THR A 167 14.52 -1.27 -10.97
N TYR A 168 14.94 -1.15 -9.75
CA TYR A 168 15.32 0.14 -9.15
C TYR A 168 16.63 0.76 -9.70
N GLY A 169 17.06 0.30 -10.87
CA GLY A 169 18.18 0.89 -11.62
C GLY A 169 19.51 0.87 -10.86
N GLN A 170 20.22 1.99 -10.89
CA GLN A 170 21.57 2.07 -10.32
C GLN A 170 21.58 2.02 -8.78
N ILE A 171 20.49 2.37 -8.10
CA ILE A 171 20.44 2.32 -6.62
C ILE A 171 20.56 0.89 -6.08
N THR A 172 20.21 -0.13 -6.87
CA THR A 172 20.39 -1.55 -6.49
C THR A 172 21.86 -1.96 -6.34
N LYS A 173 22.79 -1.17 -6.91
CA LYS A 173 24.23 -1.41 -6.82
C LYS A 173 24.87 -0.76 -5.59
N LEU A 174 24.09 0.03 -4.86
CA LEU A 174 24.52 0.63 -3.61
C LEU A 174 24.38 -0.41 -2.49
N ASP A 175 25.31 -0.40 -1.55
CA ASP A 175 25.22 -1.21 -0.33
C ASP A 175 24.28 -0.53 0.68
N VAL A 176 23.03 -0.32 0.26
CA VAL A 176 21.99 0.31 1.04
C VAL A 176 20.71 -0.51 0.92
N PRO A 177 20.10 -0.94 2.03
CA PRO A 177 18.84 -1.65 2.00
C PRO A 177 17.72 -0.86 1.31
N ILE A 178 17.11 -1.45 0.29
CA ILE A 178 15.87 -0.95 -0.32
C ILE A 178 14.70 -1.59 0.41
N VAL A 179 13.86 -0.77 1.03
CA VAL A 179 12.70 -1.21 1.80
C VAL A 179 11.44 -0.98 0.97
N GLU A 180 10.85 -2.07 0.52
CA GLU A 180 9.67 -2.09 -0.36
C GLU A 180 8.39 -2.02 0.46
N CYS A 181 7.74 -0.85 0.48
CA CYS A 181 6.53 -0.59 1.22
C CYS A 181 5.31 -0.84 0.32
N ALA A 182 4.78 -2.07 0.33
CA ALA A 182 3.66 -2.49 -0.52
C ALA A 182 2.28 -2.22 0.13
N ASP A 183 2.21 -1.37 1.14
CA ASP A 183 1.00 -1.04 1.90
C ASP A 183 -0.18 -0.60 1.03
N TYR A 184 0.10 0.09 -0.06
CA TYR A 184 -0.91 0.60 -0.98
C TYR A 184 -1.65 -0.50 -1.78
N MET A 185 -1.12 -1.73 -1.77
CA MET A 185 -1.72 -2.90 -2.42
C MET A 185 -2.58 -3.74 -1.46
N GLU A 186 -2.74 -3.32 -0.21
CA GLU A 186 -3.57 -4.05 0.77
C GLU A 186 -5.05 -4.11 0.38
N TYR A 187 -5.72 -5.12 0.91
CA TYR A 187 -7.11 -5.45 0.60
C TYR A 187 -8.13 -4.62 1.40
N THR A 188 -7.72 -4.14 2.58
CA THR A 188 -8.62 -3.43 3.49
C THR A 188 -7.97 -2.16 4.03
N PRO A 189 -8.77 -1.13 4.40
CA PRO A 189 -8.23 0.07 5.03
C PRO A 189 -7.46 -0.21 6.31
N LEU A 190 -7.97 -1.10 7.16
CA LEU A 190 -7.29 -1.48 8.40
C LEU A 190 -6.03 -2.31 8.13
N GLY A 191 -6.04 -3.18 7.11
CA GLY A 191 -4.84 -3.90 6.68
C GLY A 191 -3.75 -2.92 6.23
N ARG A 192 -4.09 -1.90 5.44
CA ARG A 192 -3.14 -0.86 5.06
C ARG A 192 -2.62 -0.08 6.26
N ALA A 193 -3.51 0.33 7.16
CA ALA A 193 -3.14 1.06 8.36
C ALA A 193 -2.19 0.26 9.27
N GLU A 194 -2.32 -1.07 9.31
CA GLU A 194 -1.49 -1.93 10.16
C GLU A 194 0.01 -1.92 9.77
N TRP A 195 0.35 -1.49 8.56
CA TRP A 195 1.74 -1.32 8.17
C TRP A 195 2.51 -0.30 9.03
N ILE A 196 1.81 0.54 9.78
CA ILE A 196 2.45 1.44 10.78
C ILE A 196 3.32 0.65 11.76
N LYS A 197 2.97 -0.62 12.06
CA LYS A 197 3.77 -1.50 12.92
C LYS A 197 5.15 -1.78 12.31
N PHE A 198 5.22 -2.01 10.99
CA PHE A 198 6.49 -2.19 10.29
C PHE A 198 7.36 -0.93 10.36
N TYR A 199 6.77 0.24 10.11
CA TYR A 199 7.50 1.51 10.26
C TYR A 199 7.95 1.72 11.72
N GLY A 200 7.14 1.31 12.70
CA GLY A 200 7.49 1.31 14.11
C GLY A 200 8.74 0.47 14.41
N GLU A 201 8.82 -0.74 13.86
CA GLU A 201 10.00 -1.61 13.98
C GLU A 201 11.24 -0.95 13.34
N LEU A 202 11.10 -0.34 12.15
CA LEU A 202 12.19 0.33 11.44
C LEU A 202 12.80 1.48 12.25
N VAL A 203 11.96 2.25 12.97
CA VAL A 203 12.41 3.43 13.72
C VAL A 203 12.53 3.20 15.23
N GLY A 204 12.37 1.97 15.69
CA GLY A 204 12.49 1.60 17.12
C GLY A 204 11.36 2.17 17.98
N LYS A 205 10.13 2.21 17.46
CA LYS A 205 8.92 2.70 18.12
C LYS A 205 7.75 1.71 18.01
N PRO A 206 7.95 0.40 18.20
CA PRO A 206 6.90 -0.60 17.98
C PRO A 206 5.70 -0.41 18.92
N GLU A 207 5.90 -0.03 20.20
CA GLU A 207 4.80 0.16 21.16
C GLU A 207 3.94 1.37 20.79
N LEU A 208 4.56 2.46 20.29
CA LEU A 208 3.81 3.63 19.80
C LEU A 208 2.99 3.27 18.58
N ALA A 209 3.58 2.56 17.62
CA ALA A 209 2.90 2.11 16.41
C ALA A 209 1.69 1.22 16.74
N ASP A 210 1.84 0.27 17.66
CA ASP A 210 0.75 -0.61 18.11
C ASP A 210 -0.35 0.19 18.82
N SER A 211 0.01 1.17 19.64
CA SER A 211 -0.96 2.05 20.32
C SER A 211 -1.76 2.89 19.32
N ILE A 212 -1.10 3.48 18.31
CA ILE A 212 -1.76 4.25 17.24
C ILE A 212 -2.71 3.32 16.47
N TYR A 213 -2.24 2.16 16.03
CA TYR A 213 -3.05 1.22 15.26
C TYR A 213 -4.30 0.77 16.02
N LYS A 214 -4.17 0.41 17.31
CA LYS A 214 -5.33 0.03 18.16
C LYS A 214 -6.38 1.13 18.22
N LYS A 215 -5.95 2.39 18.30
CA LYS A 215 -6.87 3.54 18.29
C LYS A 215 -7.56 3.65 16.91
N VAL A 216 -6.83 3.54 15.83
CA VAL A 216 -7.36 3.55 14.46
C VAL A 216 -8.43 2.48 14.27
N VAL A 217 -8.16 1.25 14.72
CA VAL A 217 -9.13 0.13 14.65
C VAL A 217 -10.41 0.46 15.42
N ALA A 218 -10.28 0.97 16.65
CA ALA A 218 -11.45 1.31 17.47
C ALA A 218 -12.31 2.41 16.83
N ASP A 219 -11.67 3.47 16.34
CA ASP A 219 -12.36 4.61 15.73
C ASP A 219 -13.00 4.21 14.38
N TYR A 220 -12.29 3.45 13.56
CA TYR A 220 -12.82 2.95 12.27
C TYR A 220 -14.05 2.05 12.45
N ASN A 221 -13.98 1.08 13.36
CA ASN A 221 -15.08 0.17 13.62
C ASN A 221 -16.32 0.91 14.17
N LYS A 222 -16.14 1.90 15.05
CA LYS A 222 -17.24 2.75 15.55
C LYS A 222 -17.98 3.46 14.41
N VAL A 223 -17.24 3.94 13.40
CA VAL A 223 -17.86 4.59 12.24
C VAL A 223 -18.60 3.58 11.38
N LYS A 224 -18.00 2.44 11.10
CA LYS A 224 -18.62 1.35 10.34
C LYS A 224 -19.93 0.89 11.01
N GLU A 225 -19.92 0.66 12.32
CA GLU A 225 -21.13 0.34 13.10
C GLU A 225 -22.21 1.42 12.96
N THR A 226 -21.81 2.70 12.95
CA THR A 226 -22.74 3.81 12.76
C THR A 226 -23.39 3.77 11.37
N VAL A 227 -22.64 3.47 10.32
CA VAL A 227 -23.14 3.31 8.95
C VAL A 227 -24.09 2.13 8.87
N ASP A 228 -23.68 0.96 9.37
CA ASP A 228 -24.48 -0.28 9.32
C ASP A 228 -25.81 -0.14 10.07
N SER A 229 -25.82 0.60 11.21
CA SER A 229 -27.01 0.83 12.02
C SER A 229 -28.08 1.66 11.30
N LYS A 230 -27.70 2.55 10.39
CA LYS A 230 -28.61 3.46 9.67
C LYS A 230 -29.41 2.78 8.59
N LYS A 231 -29.02 1.60 8.10
CA LYS A 231 -29.70 0.83 7.03
C LYS A 231 -30.12 1.69 5.82
N LEU A 232 -29.23 2.60 5.42
CA LEU A 232 -29.47 3.49 4.28
C LEU A 232 -29.39 2.70 2.96
N GLU A 233 -30.07 3.22 1.92
CA GLU A 233 -29.81 2.77 0.56
C GLU A 233 -28.34 2.99 0.22
N ARG A 234 -27.75 2.04 -0.50
CA ARG A 234 -26.34 2.09 -0.88
C ARG A 234 -26.20 2.83 -2.21
N PRO A 235 -25.70 4.07 -2.19
CA PRO A 235 -25.50 4.82 -3.43
C PRO A 235 -24.33 4.25 -4.24
N LEU A 236 -24.45 4.28 -5.56
CA LEU A 236 -23.36 3.94 -6.47
C LEU A 236 -22.34 5.08 -6.52
N VAL A 237 -21.08 4.78 -6.25
CA VAL A 237 -20.01 5.77 -6.13
C VAL A 237 -18.97 5.60 -7.25
N LEU A 238 -18.86 6.62 -8.12
CA LEU A 238 -17.76 6.74 -9.08
C LEU A 238 -16.57 7.42 -8.41
N THR A 239 -15.35 6.98 -8.73
CA THR A 239 -14.11 7.55 -8.20
C THR A 239 -13.16 7.98 -9.32
N GLU A 240 -12.22 8.88 -8.97
CA GLU A 240 -11.15 9.38 -9.83
C GLU A 240 -11.67 10.15 -11.07
N ASN A 241 -10.79 10.46 -12.01
CA ASN A 241 -11.13 11.14 -13.26
C ASN A 241 -10.17 10.75 -14.39
N LEU A 242 -10.55 11.12 -15.61
CA LEU A 242 -9.73 10.90 -16.79
C LEU A 242 -8.51 11.84 -16.78
N ILE A 243 -7.31 11.28 -16.86
CA ILE A 243 -6.04 12.03 -16.94
C ILE A 243 -5.28 11.50 -18.16
N SER A 244 -4.96 12.37 -19.10
CA SER A 244 -4.23 12.01 -20.33
C SER A 244 -4.83 10.82 -21.10
N GLY A 245 -6.17 10.74 -21.13
CA GLY A 245 -6.90 9.66 -21.82
C GLY A 245 -7.04 8.35 -21.05
N ILE A 246 -6.53 8.31 -19.83
CA ILE A 246 -6.56 7.12 -18.96
C ILE A 246 -7.35 7.43 -17.69
N TRP A 247 -8.21 6.50 -17.28
CA TRP A 247 -8.93 6.55 -16.02
C TRP A 247 -8.47 5.40 -15.12
N ASN A 248 -7.72 5.72 -14.11
CA ASN A 248 -7.24 4.72 -13.14
C ASN A 248 -8.24 4.62 -11.99
N VAL A 249 -9.07 3.57 -12.00
CA VAL A 249 -10.03 3.30 -10.91
C VAL A 249 -9.48 2.23 -9.97
N PRO A 250 -9.79 2.28 -8.67
CA PRO A 250 -9.41 1.21 -7.75
C PRO A 250 -9.95 -0.15 -8.19
N GLY A 251 -9.15 -1.21 -8.10
CA GLY A 251 -9.62 -2.57 -8.31
C GLY A 251 -10.63 -2.99 -7.25
N GLY A 252 -11.49 -3.97 -7.56
CA GLY A 252 -12.60 -4.37 -6.69
C GLY A 252 -12.19 -5.01 -5.36
N GLN A 253 -10.95 -5.53 -5.26
CA GLN A 253 -10.38 -6.04 -4.02
C GLN A 253 -9.37 -5.08 -3.36
N SER A 254 -9.32 -3.83 -3.82
CA SER A 254 -8.46 -2.82 -3.21
C SER A 254 -9.02 -2.32 -1.87
N TYR A 255 -8.14 -1.79 -1.03
CA TYR A 255 -8.55 -1.13 0.22
C TYR A 255 -9.52 0.04 -0.04
N MET A 256 -9.44 0.73 -1.18
CA MET A 256 -10.37 1.80 -1.54
C MET A 256 -11.77 1.28 -1.88
N ALA A 257 -11.88 0.16 -2.61
CA ALA A 257 -13.18 -0.46 -2.87
C ALA A 257 -13.83 -0.96 -1.57
N GLN A 258 -13.03 -1.56 -0.68
CA GLN A 258 -13.51 -1.97 0.64
C GLN A 258 -13.93 -0.76 1.50
N PHE A 259 -13.18 0.36 1.42
CA PHE A 259 -13.52 1.59 2.12
C PHE A 259 -14.88 2.15 1.67
N ILE A 260 -15.14 2.20 0.35
CA ILE A 260 -16.45 2.64 -0.19
C ILE A 260 -17.57 1.74 0.35
N LYS A 261 -17.35 0.42 0.38
CA LYS A 261 -18.30 -0.55 0.93
C LYS A 261 -18.56 -0.33 2.41
N ASP A 262 -17.53 -0.12 3.22
CA ASP A 262 -17.63 0.12 4.67
C ASP A 262 -18.30 1.48 4.97
N ALA A 263 -18.15 2.45 4.07
CA ALA A 263 -18.86 3.72 4.11
C ALA A 263 -20.33 3.64 3.66
N GLY A 264 -20.84 2.45 3.32
CA GLY A 264 -22.22 2.23 2.89
C GLY A 264 -22.48 2.50 1.41
N GLY A 265 -21.44 2.67 0.59
CA GLY A 265 -21.56 2.83 -0.87
C GLY A 265 -21.49 1.51 -1.63
N ASP A 266 -22.01 1.51 -2.85
CA ASP A 266 -21.76 0.49 -3.86
C ASP A 266 -20.72 0.99 -4.86
N TYR A 267 -19.91 0.08 -5.42
CA TYR A 267 -18.82 0.42 -6.28
C TYR A 267 -18.94 -0.26 -7.65
N PRO A 268 -18.80 0.45 -8.79
CA PRO A 268 -19.03 -0.12 -10.12
C PRO A 268 -18.17 -1.34 -10.46
N TRP A 269 -16.97 -1.45 -9.89
CA TRP A 269 -16.04 -2.55 -10.12
C TRP A 269 -15.87 -3.46 -8.89
N ALA A 270 -16.86 -3.56 -8.00
CA ALA A 270 -16.78 -4.42 -6.80
C ALA A 270 -16.58 -5.92 -7.12
N ASP A 271 -16.91 -6.35 -8.33
CA ASP A 271 -16.72 -7.73 -8.82
C ASP A 271 -15.30 -8.02 -9.35
N ASP A 272 -14.48 -6.98 -9.56
CA ASP A 272 -13.09 -7.13 -9.99
C ASP A 272 -12.22 -7.76 -8.90
N LYS A 273 -11.15 -8.48 -9.30
CA LYS A 273 -10.29 -9.24 -8.39
C LYS A 273 -8.94 -8.59 -8.10
N ASN A 274 -8.65 -7.45 -8.71
CA ASN A 274 -7.38 -6.75 -8.49
C ASN A 274 -7.41 -5.92 -7.21
N THR A 275 -6.27 -5.84 -6.54
CA THR A 275 -6.03 -4.92 -5.42
C THR A 275 -5.44 -3.58 -5.89
N GLY A 276 -4.75 -3.58 -7.03
CA GLY A 276 -4.23 -2.36 -7.67
C GLY A 276 -5.29 -1.61 -8.48
N SER A 277 -4.86 -0.60 -9.24
CA SER A 277 -5.74 0.17 -10.11
C SER A 277 -6.01 -0.55 -11.43
N LEU A 278 -7.24 -0.41 -11.92
CA LEU A 278 -7.63 -0.76 -13.29
C LEU A 278 -7.39 0.44 -14.18
N THR A 279 -6.74 0.22 -15.31
CA THR A 279 -6.49 1.24 -16.34
C THR A 279 -7.58 1.14 -17.41
N LEU A 280 -8.49 2.10 -17.44
CA LEU A 280 -9.68 2.09 -18.30
C LEU A 280 -9.72 3.32 -19.20
N ASP A 281 -10.44 3.24 -20.31
CA ASP A 281 -10.82 4.39 -21.09
C ASP A 281 -12.16 5.00 -20.64
N PHE A 282 -12.51 6.17 -21.17
CA PHE A 282 -13.74 6.87 -20.83
C PHE A 282 -14.99 6.02 -21.09
N ASN A 283 -15.07 5.30 -22.22
CA ASN A 283 -16.27 4.56 -22.60
C ASN A 283 -16.49 3.36 -21.67
N GLN A 284 -15.41 2.70 -21.27
CA GLN A 284 -15.47 1.60 -20.28
C GLN A 284 -15.99 2.10 -18.93
N VAL A 285 -15.56 3.28 -18.49
CA VAL A 285 -16.05 3.89 -17.24
C VAL A 285 -17.50 4.33 -17.39
N LEU A 286 -17.85 5.01 -18.49
CA LEU A 286 -19.20 5.45 -18.74
C LEU A 286 -20.18 4.26 -18.77
N ALA A 287 -19.81 3.16 -19.41
CA ALA A 287 -20.67 1.97 -19.51
C ALA A 287 -21.06 1.39 -18.15
N ARG A 288 -20.18 1.47 -17.13
CA ARG A 288 -20.43 0.91 -15.78
C ARG A 288 -20.93 1.94 -14.77
N ALA A 289 -20.50 3.19 -14.89
CA ALA A 289 -20.67 4.21 -13.86
C ALA A 289 -21.52 5.41 -14.30
N GLN A 290 -22.13 5.42 -15.49
CA GLN A 290 -22.96 6.52 -15.97
C GLN A 290 -24.05 6.92 -14.96
N LYS A 291 -24.65 5.94 -14.29
CA LYS A 291 -25.74 6.12 -13.31
C LYS A 291 -25.25 6.31 -11.88
N ALA A 292 -23.96 6.52 -11.66
CA ALA A 292 -23.44 6.77 -10.31
C ALA A 292 -24.19 7.95 -9.65
N ASP A 293 -24.51 7.76 -8.36
CA ASP A 293 -25.22 8.77 -7.56
C ASP A 293 -24.26 9.86 -7.08
N TYR A 294 -23.03 9.46 -6.78
CA TYR A 294 -21.95 10.34 -6.31
C TYR A 294 -20.68 10.11 -7.12
N TRP A 295 -19.93 11.18 -7.28
CA TRP A 295 -18.60 11.14 -7.89
C TRP A 295 -17.58 11.74 -6.94
N LEU A 296 -16.64 10.93 -6.47
CA LEU A 296 -15.55 11.31 -5.59
C LEU A 296 -14.24 11.30 -6.37
N LEU A 297 -13.58 12.44 -6.49
CA LEU A 297 -12.29 12.49 -7.20
C LEU A 297 -11.21 13.21 -6.38
N LYS A 298 -9.98 12.81 -6.60
CA LYS A 298 -8.79 13.44 -6.04
C LYS A 298 -8.10 14.24 -7.15
N SER A 299 -8.09 15.55 -7.02
CA SER A 299 -7.48 16.42 -8.02
C SER A 299 -7.08 17.77 -7.42
N PRO A 300 -5.86 18.25 -7.67
CA PRO A 300 -5.46 19.62 -7.31
C PRO A 300 -5.94 20.66 -8.32
N ALA A 301 -6.53 20.25 -9.44
CA ALA A 301 -6.87 21.13 -10.57
C ALA A 301 -8.38 21.31 -10.77
N VAL A 302 -9.22 20.55 -10.09
CA VAL A 302 -10.68 20.62 -10.21
C VAL A 302 -11.26 21.29 -8.98
N HIS A 303 -11.85 22.47 -9.15
CA HIS A 303 -12.47 23.25 -8.07
C HIS A 303 -13.96 23.55 -8.34
N SER A 304 -14.44 23.18 -9.53
CA SER A 304 -15.83 23.39 -9.96
C SER A 304 -16.27 22.33 -10.98
N LEU A 305 -17.58 22.22 -11.22
CA LEU A 305 -18.10 21.41 -12.33
C LEU A 305 -17.61 21.92 -13.70
N ALA A 306 -17.37 23.22 -13.82
CA ALA A 306 -16.82 23.81 -15.05
C ALA A 306 -15.40 23.33 -15.31
N ASP A 307 -14.54 23.25 -14.28
CA ASP A 307 -13.18 22.72 -14.40
C ASP A 307 -13.21 21.25 -14.81
N LEU A 308 -14.10 20.47 -14.17
CA LEU A 308 -14.26 19.05 -14.49
C LEU A 308 -14.73 18.85 -15.93
N LYS A 309 -15.67 19.67 -16.43
CA LYS A 309 -16.09 19.65 -17.83
C LYS A 309 -14.99 20.12 -18.78
N SER A 310 -14.19 21.09 -18.38
CA SER A 310 -13.05 21.58 -19.17
C SER A 310 -11.94 20.54 -19.28
N SER A 311 -11.74 19.70 -18.24
CA SER A 311 -10.77 18.61 -18.29
C SER A 311 -11.15 17.52 -19.30
N TYR A 312 -12.45 17.27 -19.48
CA TYR A 312 -12.98 16.41 -20.52
C TYR A 312 -14.46 16.72 -20.78
N SER A 313 -14.79 17.12 -21.99
CA SER A 313 -16.12 17.67 -22.36
C SER A 313 -17.28 16.69 -22.14
N LEU A 314 -17.03 15.37 -22.14
CA LEU A 314 -18.07 14.35 -21.96
C LEU A 314 -18.32 13.99 -20.49
N ASN A 315 -17.65 14.62 -19.53
CA ASN A 315 -17.89 14.38 -18.11
C ASN A 315 -19.33 14.70 -17.67
N ASP A 316 -20.05 15.55 -18.41
CA ASP A 316 -21.47 15.84 -18.17
C ASP A 316 -22.43 14.70 -18.55
N GLN A 317 -21.95 13.58 -19.08
CA GLN A 317 -22.78 12.39 -19.32
C GLN A 317 -23.09 11.59 -18.05
N PHE A 318 -22.29 11.76 -16.98
CA PHE A 318 -22.54 11.09 -15.71
C PHE A 318 -23.69 11.72 -14.92
N GLU A 319 -24.56 10.89 -14.33
CA GLU A 319 -25.69 11.37 -13.52
C GLU A 319 -25.24 12.16 -12.29
N ALA A 320 -24.14 11.75 -11.64
CA ALA A 320 -23.57 12.49 -10.52
C ALA A 320 -23.20 13.93 -10.91
N TYR A 321 -22.65 14.13 -12.11
CA TYR A 321 -22.34 15.46 -12.65
C TYR A 321 -23.62 16.28 -12.84
N LYS A 322 -24.62 15.72 -13.52
CA LYS A 322 -25.90 16.41 -13.81
C LYS A 322 -26.66 16.83 -12.55
N LYS A 323 -26.55 16.02 -11.48
CA LYS A 323 -27.18 16.28 -10.17
C LYS A 323 -26.34 17.20 -9.27
N GLY A 324 -25.13 17.58 -9.69
CA GLY A 324 -24.17 18.33 -8.85
C GLY A 324 -23.69 17.53 -7.64
N ASN A 325 -23.69 16.20 -7.70
CA ASN A 325 -23.21 15.31 -6.64
C ASN A 325 -21.73 14.92 -6.90
N VAL A 326 -20.90 15.91 -7.18
CA VAL A 326 -19.45 15.75 -7.39
C VAL A 326 -18.73 16.33 -6.19
N TYR A 327 -17.79 15.56 -5.66
CA TYR A 327 -16.99 15.91 -4.48
C TYR A 327 -15.52 15.76 -4.83
N VAL A 328 -14.76 16.79 -4.57
CA VAL A 328 -13.33 16.87 -4.89
C VAL A 328 -12.50 16.94 -3.63
N CYS A 329 -11.49 16.10 -3.55
CA CYS A 329 -10.39 16.21 -2.63
C CYS A 329 -9.24 16.94 -3.33
N ASP A 330 -8.97 18.18 -2.94
CA ASP A 330 -7.77 18.90 -3.38
C ASP A 330 -6.55 18.29 -2.65
N THR A 331 -5.78 17.49 -3.37
CA THR A 331 -4.64 16.76 -2.80
C THR A 331 -3.49 17.67 -2.37
N ASN A 332 -3.41 18.91 -2.86
CA ASN A 332 -2.39 19.86 -2.45
C ASN A 332 -2.68 20.49 -1.09
N THR A 333 -3.95 20.68 -0.76
CA THR A 333 -4.35 21.41 0.46
C THR A 333 -4.85 20.52 1.59
N THR A 334 -5.30 19.32 1.27
CA THR A 334 -5.94 18.42 2.26
C THR A 334 -4.98 17.47 2.96
N HIS A 335 -3.76 17.32 2.46
CA HIS A 335 -2.81 16.32 2.96
C HIS A 335 -3.40 14.89 2.99
N PHE A 336 -4.27 14.58 2.03
CA PHE A 336 -4.99 13.31 1.97
C PHE A 336 -4.04 12.10 2.02
N PHE A 337 -3.00 12.10 1.18
CA PHE A 337 -2.05 11.00 1.11
C PHE A 337 -1.11 10.93 2.33
N ASP A 338 -0.96 12.03 3.06
CA ASP A 338 -0.12 12.07 4.24
C ASP A 338 -0.80 11.44 5.47
N ARG A 339 -2.12 11.33 5.47
CA ARG A 339 -2.87 10.90 6.63
C ARG A 339 -3.76 9.69 6.38
N PHE A 340 -4.58 9.71 5.35
CA PHE A 340 -5.57 8.69 5.05
C PHE A 340 -5.00 7.25 4.98
N PRO A 341 -3.80 7.00 4.42
CA PRO A 341 -3.27 5.64 4.31
C PRO A 341 -3.19 4.88 5.63
N PHE A 342 -2.85 5.55 6.73
CA PHE A 342 -2.72 4.96 8.06
C PHE A 342 -3.86 5.35 9.02
N HIS A 343 -4.72 6.28 8.61
CA HIS A 343 -5.86 6.80 9.37
C HIS A 343 -7.15 6.78 8.54
N PRO A 344 -7.63 5.60 8.14
CA PRO A 344 -8.87 5.53 7.34
C PRO A 344 -10.10 6.04 8.09
N GLU A 345 -10.08 6.06 9.44
CA GLU A 345 -11.16 6.57 10.27
C GLU A 345 -11.41 8.08 10.05
N VAL A 346 -10.38 8.86 9.71
CA VAL A 346 -10.55 10.29 9.46
C VAL A 346 -11.33 10.60 8.19
N ALA A 347 -11.38 9.69 7.23
CA ALA A 347 -12.19 9.88 6.03
C ALA A 347 -13.68 9.69 6.30
N THR A 348 -14.04 8.99 7.35
CA THR A 348 -15.42 8.72 7.75
C THR A 348 -16.03 9.85 8.55
N ASP A 349 -15.24 10.48 9.45
CA ASP A 349 -15.65 11.70 10.16
C ASP A 349 -15.44 12.96 9.29
N CYS A 350 -14.55 12.88 8.34
CA CYS A 350 -14.01 13.98 7.55
C CYS A 350 -14.27 13.87 6.06
N GLN A 351 -15.25 13.07 5.59
CA GLN A 351 -15.68 13.15 4.18
C GLN A 351 -15.95 14.60 3.78
N LEU A 352 -16.39 15.44 4.72
CA LEU A 352 -16.56 16.89 4.56
C LEU A 352 -15.25 17.70 4.67
N GLN A 353 -14.17 17.14 5.24
CA GLN A 353 -12.89 17.88 5.33
C GLN A 353 -11.98 17.63 4.11
N PHE A 354 -11.94 16.40 3.59
CA PHE A 354 -11.13 16.09 2.41
C PHE A 354 -11.87 16.35 1.11
N PHE A 355 -13.18 16.02 1.06
CA PHE A 355 -13.98 16.15 -0.15
C PHE A 355 -14.97 17.31 -0.03
N LYS A 356 -14.81 18.33 -0.88
CA LYS A 356 -15.73 19.46 -0.99
C LYS A 356 -16.67 19.25 -2.17
N LYS A 357 -17.95 19.53 -1.97
CA LYS A 357 -18.93 19.55 -3.05
C LYS A 357 -18.63 20.70 -4.02
N VAL A 358 -18.60 20.39 -5.32
CA VAL A 358 -18.25 21.35 -6.40
C VAL A 358 -19.42 21.55 -7.37
N GLY A 359 -20.64 21.58 -6.88
CA GLY A 359 -21.84 21.75 -7.70
C GLY A 359 -22.90 22.57 -7.01
#